data_34a1b419c1dd3facdbf2205d8359bb2e
#
_entry.id   34a1b419c1dd3facdbf2205d8359bb2e
#
_cell.length_a   1.000
_cell.length_b   1.000
_cell.length_c   1.000
_cell.angle_alpha   90.00
_cell.angle_beta   90.00
_cell.angle_gamma   90.00
#
_symmetry.space_group_name_H-M   'P 1'
#
loop_
_entity.id
_entity.type
_entity.pdbx_description
1 polymer ?
#
loop_
_entity_poly.entity_id
_entity_poly.type
_entity_poly.pdbx_seq_one_letter_code
_entity_poly.pdbx_strand_id
1 'polypeptide(L)'
;MENKQRIAAAIAAQTGLEADQLKDWLETPPDPAMGDYAFPCFRLAKTMRKAPPAIAAELAGSIGHIDGIASMEAKGGYLNFFADKTAFVRDTLNKVLAQGDSYGDSDLGGGRNVCVEYSSINIAKPFHIGHLPSTAIGNSLYRIYKALGYNAIGINHLGDWGTQFGKMIVAYKKWGDKPVPQCTVRELVKLYVRFHEEAEAHPEMNDEARAWFKKIESGDKEAVTLWQQFKDLTLKDVGKVYDRLGVRFDSYAGESFYEDKMGAVIDELREKGLLTVDKGATLVDLSAYDMPPCIILRSDGATLYATRDLAAAIYRKKTYNFVKSLYVVAYQQNLHFKQFFKVLELMGNDWVKDCEHVNFGMVSMEEGTLSTRHGNVVYLEDVLDAAVEKTGKIIEEKSPDLPDKDEVAAAVGVGAVVWSCLLYTSPSPRDRSVS
;
A
#
# COMPACT_ATOMS: atom_id res chain seq x y z
N MET A 1 19.72 -16.96 -11.59
CA MET A 1 19.74 -18.04 -10.56
C MET A 1 20.25 -19.37 -11.11
N GLU A 2 19.85 -19.74 -12.33
CA GLU A 2 20.20 -21.03 -12.92
C GLU A 2 21.69 -21.25 -13.10
N ASN A 3 22.45 -20.26 -13.59
CA ASN A 3 23.92 -20.39 -13.77
C ASN A 3 24.68 -20.57 -12.44
N LYS A 4 24.29 -19.84 -11.36
CA LYS A 4 24.92 -20.07 -10.04
C LYS A 4 24.71 -21.51 -9.55
N GLN A 5 23.58 -22.09 -9.83
CA GLN A 5 23.27 -23.45 -9.42
C GLN A 5 24.06 -24.50 -10.24
N ARG A 6 24.23 -24.27 -11.55
CA ARG A 6 25.04 -25.11 -12.42
C ARG A 6 26.53 -25.04 -12.06
N ILE A 7 27.05 -23.84 -11.81
CA ILE A 7 28.43 -23.63 -11.33
C ILE A 7 28.63 -24.34 -9.99
N ALA A 8 27.74 -24.14 -9.02
CA ALA A 8 27.83 -24.77 -7.71
C ALA A 8 27.79 -26.32 -7.81
N ALA A 9 26.95 -26.88 -8.64
CA ALA A 9 26.89 -28.31 -8.88
C ALA A 9 28.18 -28.85 -9.53
N ALA A 10 28.79 -28.10 -10.48
CA ALA A 10 30.04 -28.46 -11.09
C ALA A 10 31.22 -28.46 -10.10
N ILE A 11 31.26 -27.47 -9.19
CA ILE A 11 32.25 -27.41 -8.12
C ILE A 11 31.99 -28.53 -7.08
N ALA A 12 30.73 -28.79 -6.74
CA ALA A 12 30.35 -29.87 -5.81
C ALA A 12 30.84 -31.24 -6.29
N ALA A 13 30.72 -31.52 -7.59
CA ALA A 13 31.20 -32.78 -8.20
C ALA A 13 32.72 -32.97 -8.06
N GLN A 14 33.51 -31.87 -7.94
CA GLN A 14 34.96 -31.95 -7.77
C GLN A 14 35.39 -31.93 -6.30
N THR A 15 34.57 -31.39 -5.41
CA THR A 15 34.95 -31.15 -4.02
C THR A 15 34.24 -32.04 -3.01
N GLY A 16 33.13 -32.69 -3.41
CA GLY A 16 32.28 -33.48 -2.51
C GLY A 16 31.50 -32.66 -1.49
N LEU A 17 31.45 -31.32 -1.65
CA LEU A 17 30.68 -30.43 -0.78
C LEU A 17 29.25 -30.23 -1.32
N GLU A 18 28.37 -29.79 -0.43
CA GLU A 18 26.97 -29.53 -0.79
C GLU A 18 26.85 -28.34 -1.75
N ALA A 19 26.11 -28.52 -2.86
CA ALA A 19 25.96 -27.52 -3.91
C ALA A 19 25.30 -26.21 -3.41
N ASP A 20 24.33 -26.28 -2.50
CA ASP A 20 23.66 -25.09 -1.95
C ASP A 20 24.63 -24.22 -1.15
N GLN A 21 25.53 -24.83 -0.36
CA GLN A 21 26.58 -24.12 0.34
C GLN A 21 27.55 -23.42 -0.63
N LEU A 22 27.93 -24.09 -1.69
CA LEU A 22 28.83 -23.55 -2.71
C LEU A 22 28.19 -22.44 -3.52
N LYS A 23 26.87 -22.55 -3.78
CA LYS A 23 26.08 -21.50 -4.43
C LYS A 23 26.08 -20.20 -3.65
N ASP A 24 25.95 -20.27 -2.32
CA ASP A 24 25.97 -19.10 -1.44
C ASP A 24 27.37 -18.43 -1.36
N TRP A 25 28.40 -19.14 -1.75
CA TRP A 25 29.76 -18.60 -1.81
C TRP A 25 30.08 -17.90 -3.13
N LEU A 26 29.25 -18.08 -4.18
CA LEU A 26 29.45 -17.41 -5.45
C LEU A 26 29.14 -15.91 -5.37
N GLU A 27 30.14 -15.12 -5.71
CA GLU A 27 30.11 -13.66 -5.71
C GLU A 27 29.96 -13.11 -7.13
N THR A 28 29.54 -11.86 -7.25
CA THR A 28 29.61 -11.12 -8.51
C THR A 28 30.83 -10.21 -8.42
N PRO A 29 31.82 -10.35 -9.32
CA PRO A 29 33.01 -9.50 -9.31
C PRO A 29 32.60 -8.02 -9.48
N PRO A 30 33.30 -7.09 -8.81
CA PRO A 30 33.06 -5.65 -8.99
C PRO A 30 33.49 -5.15 -10.38
N ASP A 31 34.48 -5.81 -10.98
CA ASP A 31 34.97 -5.51 -12.34
C ASP A 31 34.43 -6.57 -13.32
N PRO A 32 33.61 -6.17 -14.33
CA PRO A 32 33.12 -7.09 -15.36
C PRO A 32 34.20 -7.84 -16.15
N ALA A 33 35.42 -7.31 -16.20
CA ALA A 33 36.57 -7.99 -16.81
C ALA A 33 37.01 -9.23 -16.03
N MET A 34 36.55 -9.37 -14.79
CA MET A 34 36.83 -10.55 -13.93
C MET A 34 35.75 -11.62 -14.03
N GLY A 35 34.78 -11.48 -14.95
CA GLY A 35 33.70 -12.43 -15.18
C GLY A 35 32.37 -12.00 -14.58
N ASP A 36 31.35 -12.83 -14.82
CA ASP A 36 30.00 -12.62 -14.33
C ASP A 36 29.78 -13.24 -12.94
N TYR A 37 30.57 -14.28 -12.61
CA TYR A 37 30.57 -14.95 -11.30
C TYR A 37 32.00 -15.26 -10.89
N ALA A 38 32.29 -15.19 -9.58
CA ALA A 38 33.57 -15.55 -8.99
C ALA A 38 33.39 -16.52 -7.82
N PHE A 39 34.16 -17.57 -7.78
CA PHE A 39 34.20 -18.48 -6.65
C PHE A 39 35.49 -18.28 -5.85
N PRO A 40 35.40 -17.93 -4.55
CA PRO A 40 36.57 -17.67 -3.69
C PRO A 40 37.17 -18.99 -3.21
N CYS A 41 38.22 -19.49 -3.88
CA CYS A 41 38.87 -20.78 -3.59
C CYS A 41 39.56 -20.82 -2.22
N PHE A 42 39.82 -19.68 -1.57
CA PHE A 42 40.32 -19.63 -0.20
C PHE A 42 39.37 -20.25 0.83
N ARG A 43 38.08 -20.34 0.53
CA ARG A 43 37.11 -21.06 1.38
C ARG A 43 37.36 -22.59 1.37
N LEU A 44 37.97 -23.11 0.30
CA LEU A 44 38.36 -24.51 0.18
C LEU A 44 39.75 -24.83 0.69
N ALA A 45 40.58 -23.82 1.00
CA ALA A 45 42.02 -24.01 1.34
C ALA A 45 42.23 -24.99 2.50
N LYS A 46 41.42 -24.91 3.53
CA LYS A 46 41.47 -25.79 4.70
C LYS A 46 41.04 -27.21 4.38
N THR A 47 39.96 -27.37 3.60
CA THR A 47 39.41 -28.67 3.23
C THR A 47 40.29 -29.43 2.25
N MET A 48 40.77 -28.73 1.21
CA MET A 48 41.64 -29.32 0.18
C MET A 48 43.14 -29.32 0.56
N ARG A 49 43.50 -28.62 1.64
CA ARG A 49 44.92 -28.47 2.13
C ARG A 49 45.85 -27.97 1.03
N LYS A 50 45.38 -27.03 0.22
CA LYS A 50 46.12 -26.43 -0.90
C LYS A 50 46.00 -24.91 -0.87
N ALA A 51 46.94 -24.24 -1.53
CA ALA A 51 46.91 -22.78 -1.70
C ALA A 51 45.74 -22.40 -2.62
N PRO A 52 45.01 -21.30 -2.33
CA PRO A 52 43.85 -20.90 -3.13
C PRO A 52 44.09 -20.78 -4.64
N PRO A 53 45.23 -20.23 -5.12
CA PRO A 53 45.53 -20.21 -6.55
C PRO A 53 45.69 -21.61 -7.17
N ALA A 54 46.25 -22.56 -6.43
CA ALA A 54 46.39 -23.94 -6.89
C ALA A 54 45.03 -24.64 -6.96
N ILE A 55 44.13 -24.38 -5.99
CA ILE A 55 42.74 -24.89 -6.03
C ILE A 55 41.99 -24.32 -7.23
N ALA A 56 42.11 -23.01 -7.48
CA ALA A 56 41.47 -22.36 -8.61
C ALA A 56 41.93 -22.96 -9.94
N ALA A 57 43.23 -23.18 -10.11
CA ALA A 57 43.80 -23.79 -11.31
C ALA A 57 43.37 -25.26 -11.48
N GLU A 58 43.35 -26.03 -10.39
CA GLU A 58 42.88 -27.43 -10.40
C GLU A 58 41.41 -27.54 -10.80
N LEU A 59 40.51 -26.71 -10.19
CA LEU A 59 39.10 -26.67 -10.53
C LEU A 59 38.90 -26.21 -11.98
N ALA A 60 39.62 -25.19 -12.45
CA ALA A 60 39.54 -24.75 -13.84
C ALA A 60 39.92 -25.85 -14.85
N GLY A 61 40.86 -26.72 -14.47
CA GLY A 61 41.31 -27.83 -15.31
C GLY A 61 40.41 -29.09 -15.21
N SER A 62 39.74 -29.29 -14.08
CA SER A 62 38.92 -30.49 -13.81
C SER A 62 37.42 -30.32 -14.11
N ILE A 63 36.90 -29.09 -13.99
CA ILE A 63 35.53 -28.81 -14.35
C ILE A 63 35.40 -28.75 -15.87
N GLY A 64 34.57 -29.62 -16.43
CA GLY A 64 34.24 -29.62 -17.84
C GLY A 64 33.33 -28.48 -18.25
N HIS A 65 32.71 -28.63 -19.41
CA HIS A 65 31.72 -27.69 -19.92
C HIS A 65 30.56 -27.51 -18.93
N ILE A 66 30.20 -26.26 -18.64
CA ILE A 66 29.00 -25.91 -17.88
C ILE A 66 28.04 -25.20 -18.83
N ASP A 67 26.84 -25.76 -18.98
CA ASP A 67 25.83 -25.16 -19.83
C ASP A 67 25.48 -23.71 -19.38
N GLY A 68 25.52 -22.75 -20.30
CA GLY A 68 25.33 -21.32 -20.03
C GLY A 68 26.61 -20.57 -19.58
N ILE A 69 27.76 -21.23 -19.49
CA ILE A 69 29.08 -20.63 -19.19
C ILE A 69 29.99 -20.78 -20.42
N ALA A 70 30.47 -19.65 -20.93
CA ALA A 70 31.35 -19.62 -22.10
C ALA A 70 32.80 -20.00 -21.78
N SER A 71 33.32 -19.56 -20.64
CA SER A 71 34.69 -19.83 -20.20
C SER A 71 34.87 -19.70 -18.69
N MET A 72 35.98 -20.26 -18.20
CA MET A 72 36.42 -20.16 -16.80
C MET A 72 37.88 -19.72 -16.78
N GLU A 73 38.25 -18.90 -15.80
CA GLU A 73 39.63 -18.41 -15.60
C GLU A 73 39.99 -18.42 -14.13
N ALA A 74 41.13 -19.06 -13.81
CA ALA A 74 41.70 -19.00 -12.47
C ALA A 74 42.59 -17.77 -12.33
N LYS A 75 42.28 -16.88 -11.37
CA LYS A 75 43.04 -15.64 -11.14
C LYS A 75 43.09 -15.29 -9.65
N GLY A 76 44.32 -15.21 -9.12
CA GLY A 76 44.56 -14.71 -7.76
C GLY A 76 43.87 -15.48 -6.63
N GLY A 77 43.54 -16.75 -6.80
CA GLY A 77 42.80 -17.55 -5.81
C GLY A 77 41.28 -17.52 -5.98
N TYR A 78 40.79 -16.93 -7.05
CA TYR A 78 39.40 -17.00 -7.51
C TYR A 78 39.31 -17.88 -8.77
N LEU A 79 38.20 -18.60 -8.90
CA LEU A 79 37.77 -19.17 -10.14
C LEU A 79 36.62 -18.32 -10.69
N ASN A 80 36.93 -17.62 -11.78
CA ASN A 80 35.99 -16.71 -12.44
C ASN A 80 35.26 -17.42 -13.59
N PHE A 81 33.98 -17.13 -13.75
CA PHE A 81 33.11 -17.72 -14.77
C PHE A 81 32.53 -16.60 -15.63
N PHE A 82 32.62 -16.79 -16.95
CA PHE A 82 32.05 -15.89 -17.94
C PHE A 82 30.82 -16.53 -18.54
N ALA A 83 29.68 -15.89 -18.40
CA ALA A 83 28.43 -16.39 -18.95
C ALA A 83 28.42 -16.34 -20.49
N ASP A 84 27.80 -17.34 -21.12
CA ASP A 84 27.47 -17.25 -22.55
C ASP A 84 26.32 -16.24 -22.72
N LYS A 85 26.70 -15.02 -23.12
CA LYS A 85 25.76 -13.91 -23.28
C LYS A 85 24.70 -14.18 -24.33
N THR A 86 25.04 -14.91 -25.40
CA THR A 86 24.09 -15.27 -26.45
C THR A 86 23.06 -16.27 -25.92
N ALA A 87 23.50 -17.30 -25.24
CA ALA A 87 22.60 -18.27 -24.60
C ALA A 87 21.73 -17.58 -23.52
N PHE A 88 22.33 -16.72 -22.69
CA PHE A 88 21.60 -15.97 -21.66
C PHE A 88 20.49 -15.08 -22.24
N VAL A 89 20.80 -14.30 -23.29
CA VAL A 89 19.81 -13.44 -23.95
C VAL A 89 18.70 -14.28 -24.58
N ARG A 90 19.05 -15.31 -25.33
CA ARG A 90 18.07 -16.23 -25.96
C ARG A 90 17.15 -16.85 -24.92
N ASP A 91 17.70 -17.40 -23.85
CA ASP A 91 16.94 -18.09 -22.80
C ASP A 91 16.06 -17.12 -22.02
N THR A 92 16.55 -15.88 -21.78
CA THR A 92 15.77 -14.82 -21.15
C THR A 92 14.59 -14.40 -22.02
N LEU A 93 14.83 -14.15 -23.31
CA LEU A 93 13.76 -13.77 -24.23
C LEU A 93 12.71 -14.88 -24.38
N ASN A 94 13.16 -16.14 -24.48
CA ASN A 94 12.24 -17.27 -24.54
C ASN A 94 11.37 -17.38 -23.27
N LYS A 95 11.95 -17.11 -22.07
CA LYS A 95 11.18 -17.08 -20.82
C LYS A 95 10.18 -15.92 -20.80
N VAL A 96 10.60 -14.73 -21.21
CA VAL A 96 9.71 -13.56 -21.31
C VAL A 96 8.53 -13.88 -22.22
N LEU A 97 8.79 -14.42 -23.42
CA LEU A 97 7.74 -14.76 -24.38
C LEU A 97 6.82 -15.88 -23.88
N ALA A 98 7.36 -16.87 -23.17
CA ALA A 98 6.58 -18.00 -22.65
C ALA A 98 5.71 -17.61 -21.44
N GLN A 99 6.19 -16.73 -20.57
CA GLN A 99 5.51 -16.33 -19.34
C GLN A 99 4.61 -15.09 -19.53
N GLY A 100 4.87 -14.29 -20.56
CA GLY A 100 4.09 -13.06 -20.82
C GLY A 100 4.02 -12.16 -19.59
N ASP A 101 2.81 -11.78 -19.20
CA ASP A 101 2.55 -10.86 -18.08
C ASP A 101 2.97 -11.41 -16.72
N SER A 102 3.18 -12.72 -16.58
CA SER A 102 3.66 -13.34 -15.33
C SER A 102 5.20 -13.42 -15.24
N TYR A 103 5.94 -12.87 -16.23
CA TYR A 103 7.39 -12.86 -16.16
C TYR A 103 7.90 -12.01 -14.97
N GLY A 104 8.63 -12.66 -14.08
CA GLY A 104 9.11 -12.05 -12.83
C GLY A 104 8.28 -12.38 -11.60
N ASP A 105 7.13 -13.00 -11.77
CA ASP A 105 6.34 -13.50 -10.64
C ASP A 105 7.06 -14.67 -9.94
N SER A 106 6.74 -14.84 -8.67
CA SER A 106 7.28 -15.91 -7.84
C SER A 106 6.18 -16.54 -6.97
N ASP A 107 6.47 -17.69 -6.39
CA ASP A 107 5.56 -18.38 -5.46
C ASP A 107 6.03 -18.25 -3.99
N LEU A 108 6.76 -17.20 -3.66
CA LEU A 108 7.24 -16.94 -2.30
C LEU A 108 6.09 -16.86 -1.29
N GLY A 109 4.97 -16.31 -1.74
CA GLY A 109 3.75 -16.16 -0.94
C GLY A 109 3.06 -17.47 -0.61
N GLY A 110 3.16 -18.48 -1.49
CA GLY A 110 2.46 -19.76 -1.33
C GLY A 110 0.95 -19.59 -1.12
N GLY A 111 0.32 -18.59 -1.74
CA GLY A 111 -1.10 -18.30 -1.62
C GLY A 111 -1.56 -17.76 -0.26
N ARG A 112 -0.65 -17.44 0.67
CA ARG A 112 -1.01 -16.89 1.99
C ARG A 112 -1.63 -15.50 1.86
N ASN A 113 -2.60 -15.18 2.72
CA ASN A 113 -3.33 -13.92 2.63
C ASN A 113 -2.53 -12.73 3.19
N VAL A 114 -2.53 -11.62 2.46
CA VAL A 114 -1.99 -10.32 2.89
C VAL A 114 -3.07 -9.27 2.69
N CYS A 115 -3.47 -8.57 3.76
CA CYS A 115 -4.38 -7.43 3.68
C CYS A 115 -3.59 -6.16 3.41
N VAL A 116 -4.05 -5.35 2.47
CA VAL A 116 -3.50 -4.02 2.18
C VAL A 116 -4.65 -3.03 2.22
N GLU A 117 -4.70 -2.22 3.28
CA GLU A 117 -5.66 -1.11 3.39
C GLU A 117 -5.04 0.14 2.80
N TYR A 118 -5.73 0.75 1.82
CA TYR A 118 -5.25 1.96 1.16
C TYR A 118 -6.37 2.76 0.52
N SER A 119 -6.05 3.99 0.12
CA SER A 119 -6.98 5.01 -0.37
C SER A 119 -7.91 5.52 0.73
N SER A 120 -8.77 4.68 1.31
CA SER A 120 -9.61 4.95 2.50
C SER A 120 -10.31 6.30 2.45
N ILE A 121 -11.09 6.49 1.37
CA ILE A 121 -11.74 7.77 1.07
C ILE A 121 -12.93 8.05 1.97
N ASN A 122 -13.18 9.33 2.20
CA ASN A 122 -14.41 9.78 2.85
C ASN A 122 -15.53 9.96 1.83
N ILE A 123 -16.71 9.42 2.13
CA ILE A 123 -17.91 9.58 1.30
C ILE A 123 -18.43 11.03 1.35
N ALA A 124 -19.01 11.49 0.25
CA ALA A 124 -19.51 12.85 0.03
C ALA A 124 -18.45 13.96 0.23
N LYS A 125 -17.18 13.58 0.05
CA LYS A 125 -16.05 14.52 0.02
C LYS A 125 -15.30 14.41 -1.30
N PRO A 126 -14.55 15.45 -1.70
CA PRO A 126 -13.78 15.41 -2.94
C PRO A 126 -12.66 14.37 -2.88
N PHE A 127 -12.47 13.66 -3.97
CA PHE A 127 -11.27 12.84 -4.17
C PHE A 127 -10.16 13.75 -4.69
N HIS A 128 -9.25 14.15 -3.80
CA HIS A 128 -8.25 15.17 -4.07
C HIS A 128 -6.83 14.59 -4.07
N ILE A 129 -5.87 15.41 -4.53
CA ILE A 129 -4.45 15.02 -4.65
C ILE A 129 -3.86 14.42 -3.37
N GLY A 130 -4.33 14.81 -2.19
CA GLY A 130 -3.91 14.24 -0.91
C GLY A 130 -4.24 12.76 -0.71
N HIS A 131 -5.16 12.19 -1.50
CA HIS A 131 -5.46 10.75 -1.47
C HIS A 131 -4.51 9.93 -2.38
N LEU A 132 -3.80 10.60 -3.31
CA LEU A 132 -2.95 9.92 -4.27
C LEU A 132 -1.82 9.10 -3.61
N PRO A 133 -1.08 9.61 -2.59
CA PRO A 133 -0.01 8.83 -1.97
C PRO A 133 -0.48 7.50 -1.40
N SER A 134 -1.54 7.51 -0.59
CA SER A 134 -2.12 6.27 -0.06
C SER A 134 -2.55 5.33 -1.18
N THR A 135 -3.21 5.86 -2.22
CA THR A 135 -3.71 5.09 -3.35
C THR A 135 -2.57 4.48 -4.18
N ALA A 136 -1.54 5.28 -4.53
CA ALA A 136 -0.42 4.83 -5.36
C ALA A 136 0.49 3.83 -4.63
N ILE A 137 0.89 4.15 -3.39
CA ILE A 137 1.75 3.27 -2.57
C ILE A 137 1.02 1.96 -2.27
N GLY A 138 -0.24 2.05 -1.83
CA GLY A 138 -1.03 0.87 -1.48
C GLY A 138 -1.29 -0.05 -2.67
N ASN A 139 -1.65 0.50 -3.83
CA ASN A 139 -1.82 -0.27 -5.05
C ASN A 139 -0.50 -0.92 -5.51
N SER A 140 0.63 -0.23 -5.34
CA SER A 140 1.95 -0.79 -5.66
C SER A 140 2.28 -1.98 -4.75
N LEU A 141 2.05 -1.86 -3.45
CA LEU A 141 2.24 -2.96 -2.49
C LEU A 141 1.29 -4.13 -2.80
N TYR A 142 0.01 -3.85 -3.06
CA TYR A 142 -0.97 -4.86 -3.44
C TYR A 142 -0.52 -5.67 -4.66
N ARG A 143 -0.02 -4.99 -5.71
CA ARG A 143 0.49 -5.64 -6.92
C ARG A 143 1.78 -6.42 -6.68
N ILE A 144 2.70 -5.88 -5.87
CA ILE A 144 3.95 -6.56 -5.50
C ILE A 144 3.65 -7.87 -4.75
N TYR A 145 2.76 -7.82 -3.75
CA TYR A 145 2.39 -9.04 -3.03
C TYR A 145 1.71 -10.07 -3.94
N LYS A 146 0.89 -9.65 -4.90
CA LYS A 146 0.33 -10.56 -5.92
C LYS A 146 1.43 -11.20 -6.78
N ALA A 147 2.36 -10.43 -7.29
CA ALA A 147 3.48 -10.94 -8.09
C ALA A 147 4.40 -11.87 -7.29
N LEU A 148 4.46 -11.71 -5.96
CA LEU A 148 5.17 -12.62 -5.06
C LEU A 148 4.38 -13.89 -4.70
N GLY A 149 3.21 -14.14 -5.31
CA GLY A 149 2.40 -15.33 -5.07
C GLY A 149 1.57 -15.32 -3.78
N TYR A 150 1.39 -14.15 -3.14
CA TYR A 150 0.43 -14.01 -2.06
C TYR A 150 -1.00 -13.79 -2.60
N ASN A 151 -1.99 -14.19 -1.84
CA ASN A 151 -3.37 -13.75 -2.03
C ASN A 151 -3.52 -12.37 -1.37
N ALA A 152 -3.18 -11.31 -2.11
CA ALA A 152 -3.32 -9.94 -1.64
C ALA A 152 -4.79 -9.53 -1.68
N ILE A 153 -5.27 -8.91 -0.59
CA ILE A 153 -6.64 -8.44 -0.39
C ILE A 153 -6.58 -6.93 -0.23
N GLY A 154 -6.98 -6.20 -1.26
CA GLY A 154 -7.05 -4.74 -1.28
C GLY A 154 -8.31 -4.25 -0.58
N ILE A 155 -8.15 -3.43 0.46
CA ILE A 155 -9.25 -2.92 1.28
C ILE A 155 -9.32 -1.41 1.15
N ASN A 156 -10.45 -0.90 0.68
CA ASN A 156 -10.80 0.50 0.76
C ASN A 156 -11.68 0.71 2.00
N HIS A 157 -11.07 1.12 3.10
CA HIS A 157 -11.77 1.40 4.35
C HIS A 157 -12.47 2.74 4.27
N LEU A 158 -13.72 2.74 3.79
CA LEU A 158 -14.47 3.97 3.52
C LEU A 158 -14.79 4.73 4.81
N GLY A 159 -14.58 6.06 4.81
CA GLY A 159 -15.14 6.95 5.82
C GLY A 159 -16.62 7.23 5.51
N ASP A 160 -17.45 6.24 5.73
CA ASP A 160 -18.88 6.24 5.36
C ASP A 160 -19.82 6.32 6.56
N TRP A 161 -19.30 6.69 7.74
CA TRP A 161 -20.08 6.82 8.96
C TRP A 161 -19.73 8.07 9.75
N GLY A 162 -20.72 8.65 10.43
CA GLY A 162 -20.53 9.81 11.29
C GLY A 162 -21.48 10.97 11.02
N THR A 163 -21.44 11.97 11.90
CA THR A 163 -22.34 13.15 11.88
C THR A 163 -22.25 13.98 10.60
N GLN A 164 -21.16 13.84 9.81
CA GLN A 164 -21.06 14.48 8.50
C GLN A 164 -22.19 14.09 7.55
N PHE A 165 -22.74 12.88 7.67
CA PHE A 165 -23.87 12.45 6.86
C PHE A 165 -25.18 13.14 7.27
N GLY A 166 -25.37 13.37 8.56
CA GLY A 166 -26.48 14.21 9.03
C GLY A 166 -26.37 15.62 8.47
N LYS A 167 -25.18 16.23 8.48
CA LYS A 167 -24.93 17.54 7.86
C LYS A 167 -25.26 17.56 6.38
N MET A 168 -24.84 16.51 5.65
CA MET A 168 -25.11 16.38 4.22
C MET A 168 -26.61 16.24 3.95
N ILE A 169 -27.34 15.45 4.76
CA ILE A 169 -28.79 15.31 4.63
C ILE A 169 -29.48 16.66 4.85
N VAL A 170 -29.13 17.41 5.89
CA VAL A 170 -29.69 18.74 6.14
C VAL A 170 -29.40 19.68 4.99
N ALA A 171 -28.16 19.73 4.51
CA ALA A 171 -27.75 20.55 3.38
C ALA A 171 -28.58 20.23 2.12
N TYR A 172 -28.67 18.94 1.82
CA TYR A 172 -29.42 18.47 0.65
C TYR A 172 -30.92 18.78 0.77
N LYS A 173 -31.55 18.56 1.92
CA LYS A 173 -32.96 18.86 2.15
C LYS A 173 -33.29 20.36 2.08
N LYS A 174 -32.33 21.23 2.46
CA LYS A 174 -32.51 22.69 2.42
C LYS A 174 -32.27 23.28 1.02
N TRP A 175 -31.28 22.77 0.29
CA TRP A 175 -30.73 23.43 -0.90
C TRP A 175 -30.55 22.50 -2.11
N GLY A 176 -30.83 21.20 -2.00
CA GLY A 176 -30.82 20.29 -3.14
C GLY A 176 -31.92 20.60 -4.12
N ASP A 177 -31.58 20.71 -5.39
CA ASP A 177 -32.48 21.10 -6.47
C ASP A 177 -32.87 19.93 -7.39
N LYS A 178 -32.26 18.77 -7.19
CA LYS A 178 -32.52 17.56 -8.00
C LYS A 178 -32.23 16.28 -7.18
N PRO A 179 -32.77 15.12 -7.61
CA PRO A 179 -32.52 13.85 -6.92
C PRO A 179 -31.03 13.53 -6.81
N VAL A 180 -30.60 12.95 -5.67
CA VAL A 180 -29.17 12.62 -5.39
C VAL A 180 -28.50 11.83 -6.53
N PRO A 181 -29.13 10.82 -7.16
CA PRO A 181 -28.51 10.08 -8.26
C PRO A 181 -28.22 10.91 -9.52
N GLN A 182 -28.80 12.11 -9.64
CA GLN A 182 -28.57 13.07 -10.73
C GLN A 182 -27.57 14.16 -10.36
N CYS A 183 -27.14 14.20 -9.09
CA CYS A 183 -26.11 15.11 -8.63
C CYS A 183 -24.72 14.63 -9.05
N THR A 184 -23.75 15.52 -8.95
CA THR A 184 -22.32 15.22 -8.97
C THR A 184 -21.72 15.32 -7.57
N VAL A 185 -20.59 14.69 -7.31
CA VAL A 185 -19.90 14.84 -6.02
C VAL A 185 -19.49 16.29 -5.79
N ARG A 186 -19.11 17.03 -6.84
CA ARG A 186 -18.77 18.46 -6.75
C ARG A 186 -19.98 19.31 -6.26
N GLU A 187 -21.20 18.98 -6.67
CA GLU A 187 -22.42 19.64 -6.16
C GLU A 187 -22.69 19.29 -4.70
N LEU A 188 -22.55 18.03 -4.30
CA LEU A 188 -22.68 17.65 -2.89
C LEU A 188 -21.65 18.36 -2.02
N VAL A 189 -20.42 18.51 -2.48
CA VAL A 189 -19.37 19.25 -1.76
C VAL A 189 -19.75 20.72 -1.60
N LYS A 190 -20.33 21.37 -2.62
CA LYS A 190 -20.85 22.76 -2.50
C LYS A 190 -21.94 22.86 -1.44
N LEU A 191 -22.87 21.91 -1.39
CA LEU A 191 -23.89 21.87 -0.35
C LEU A 191 -23.28 21.69 1.06
N TYR A 192 -22.26 20.85 1.17
CA TYR A 192 -21.56 20.62 2.43
C TYR A 192 -20.78 21.86 2.93
N VAL A 193 -20.10 22.58 2.02
CA VAL A 193 -19.43 23.83 2.34
C VAL A 193 -20.44 24.87 2.80
N ARG A 194 -21.54 25.04 2.04
CA ARG A 194 -22.63 25.94 2.42
C ARG A 194 -23.22 25.62 3.79
N PHE A 195 -23.36 24.33 4.13
CA PHE A 195 -23.80 23.95 5.47
C PHE A 195 -22.90 24.50 6.56
N HIS A 196 -21.59 24.42 6.35
CA HIS A 196 -20.62 24.92 7.36
C HIS A 196 -20.68 26.44 7.50
N GLU A 197 -20.78 27.16 6.40
CA GLU A 197 -20.92 28.63 6.40
C GLU A 197 -22.21 29.08 7.12
N GLU A 198 -23.33 28.47 6.78
CA GLU A 198 -24.63 28.80 7.41
C GLU A 198 -24.68 28.36 8.89
N ALA A 199 -24.05 27.25 9.25
CA ALA A 199 -24.05 26.75 10.62
C ALA A 199 -23.20 27.62 11.59
N GLU A 200 -22.34 28.53 11.09
CA GLU A 200 -21.68 29.54 11.92
C GLU A 200 -22.67 30.57 12.43
N ALA A 201 -23.62 31.00 11.57
CA ALA A 201 -24.69 31.93 11.94
C ALA A 201 -25.91 31.22 12.59
N HIS A 202 -26.10 29.95 12.30
CA HIS A 202 -27.24 29.12 12.72
C HIS A 202 -26.76 27.81 13.39
N PRO A 203 -26.21 27.89 14.64
CA PRO A 203 -25.66 26.72 15.34
C PRO A 203 -26.65 25.55 15.53
N GLU A 204 -27.97 25.86 15.60
CA GLU A 204 -29.06 24.87 15.69
C GLU A 204 -29.07 23.87 14.53
N MET A 205 -28.50 24.22 13.38
CA MET A 205 -28.34 23.28 12.25
C MET A 205 -27.46 22.09 12.60
N ASN A 206 -26.50 22.23 13.53
CA ASN A 206 -25.71 21.11 13.99
C ASN A 206 -26.51 20.12 14.83
N ASP A 207 -27.54 20.60 15.58
CA ASP A 207 -28.47 19.73 16.31
C ASP A 207 -29.37 18.98 15.34
N GLU A 208 -29.88 19.65 14.31
CA GLU A 208 -30.63 19.01 13.23
C GLU A 208 -29.80 17.91 12.54
N ALA A 209 -28.53 18.19 12.25
CA ALA A 209 -27.61 17.23 11.66
C ALA A 209 -27.36 16.00 12.58
N ARG A 210 -27.20 16.22 13.88
CA ARG A 210 -27.09 15.11 14.87
C ARG A 210 -28.38 14.29 14.90
N ALA A 211 -29.55 14.92 14.83
CA ALA A 211 -30.82 14.22 14.79
C ALA A 211 -30.96 13.37 13.52
N TRP A 212 -30.54 13.88 12.36
CA TRP A 212 -30.53 13.09 11.11
C TRP A 212 -29.56 11.93 11.15
N PHE A 213 -28.36 12.11 11.74
CA PHE A 213 -27.43 11.01 11.89
C PHE A 213 -27.98 9.93 12.84
N LYS A 214 -28.61 10.32 13.93
CA LYS A 214 -29.31 9.35 14.82
C LYS A 214 -30.43 8.58 14.11
N LYS A 215 -31.10 9.18 13.12
CA LYS A 215 -32.05 8.45 12.27
C LYS A 215 -31.36 7.40 11.40
N ILE A 216 -30.16 7.69 10.86
CA ILE A 216 -29.37 6.68 10.13
C ILE A 216 -29.06 5.50 11.07
N GLU A 217 -28.56 5.78 12.28
CA GLU A 217 -28.22 4.76 13.28
C GLU A 217 -29.44 3.91 13.69
N SER A 218 -30.63 4.50 13.75
CA SER A 218 -31.87 3.78 14.08
C SER A 218 -32.53 3.08 12.90
N GLY A 219 -31.97 3.16 11.70
CA GLY A 219 -32.50 2.50 10.51
C GLY A 219 -33.69 3.21 9.89
N ASP A 220 -33.88 4.52 10.11
CA ASP A 220 -34.95 5.31 9.45
C ASP A 220 -34.80 5.22 7.93
N LYS A 221 -35.90 4.87 7.27
CA LYS A 221 -35.89 4.51 5.86
C LYS A 221 -35.47 5.66 4.94
N GLU A 222 -35.86 6.90 5.25
CA GLU A 222 -35.49 8.07 4.46
C GLU A 222 -33.99 8.37 4.66
N ALA A 223 -33.54 8.41 5.92
CA ALA A 223 -32.16 8.74 6.27
C ALA A 223 -31.17 7.72 5.70
N VAL A 224 -31.45 6.42 5.82
CA VAL A 224 -30.63 5.35 5.26
C VAL A 224 -30.62 5.38 3.73
N THR A 225 -31.76 5.68 3.09
CA THR A 225 -31.81 5.79 1.63
C THR A 225 -30.93 6.94 1.12
N LEU A 226 -31.00 8.12 1.74
CA LEU A 226 -30.18 9.26 1.35
C LEU A 226 -28.69 8.98 1.59
N TRP A 227 -28.35 8.40 2.73
CA TRP A 227 -26.96 7.98 3.06
C TRP A 227 -26.42 7.00 2.01
N GLN A 228 -27.19 5.98 1.64
CA GLN A 228 -26.78 5.02 0.62
C GLN A 228 -26.60 5.68 -0.75
N GLN A 229 -27.49 6.59 -1.15
CA GLN A 229 -27.37 7.33 -2.40
C GLN A 229 -26.12 8.20 -2.45
N PHE A 230 -25.72 8.86 -1.36
CA PHE A 230 -24.48 9.61 -1.29
C PHE A 230 -23.26 8.70 -1.43
N LYS A 231 -23.30 7.51 -0.82
CA LYS A 231 -22.25 6.49 -0.93
C LYS A 231 -22.12 6.00 -2.37
N ASP A 232 -23.21 5.60 -2.99
CA ASP A 232 -23.23 5.07 -4.36
C ASP A 232 -22.74 6.10 -5.37
N LEU A 233 -23.20 7.35 -5.24
CA LEU A 233 -22.77 8.46 -6.09
C LEU A 233 -21.26 8.71 -5.96
N THR A 234 -20.74 8.73 -4.73
CA THR A 234 -19.31 8.94 -4.47
C THR A 234 -18.47 7.80 -5.07
N LEU A 235 -18.86 6.55 -4.83
CA LEU A 235 -18.14 5.38 -5.36
C LEU A 235 -18.16 5.33 -6.88
N LYS A 236 -19.27 5.72 -7.51
CA LYS A 236 -19.36 5.82 -8.98
C LYS A 236 -18.42 6.88 -9.54
N ASP A 237 -18.30 8.02 -8.88
CA ASP A 237 -17.44 9.11 -9.33
C ASP A 237 -15.95 8.79 -9.14
N VAL A 238 -15.58 8.35 -7.94
CA VAL A 238 -14.21 7.94 -7.63
C VAL A 238 -13.77 6.72 -8.44
N GLY A 239 -14.70 5.83 -8.77
CA GLY A 239 -14.45 4.66 -9.61
C GLY A 239 -13.82 5.02 -10.95
N LYS A 240 -14.22 6.13 -11.56
CA LYS A 240 -13.61 6.62 -12.82
C LYS A 240 -12.13 6.95 -12.64
N VAL A 241 -11.76 7.55 -11.51
CA VAL A 241 -10.36 7.88 -11.21
C VAL A 241 -9.57 6.60 -10.89
N TYR A 242 -10.16 5.66 -10.15
CA TYR A 242 -9.54 4.36 -9.89
C TYR A 242 -9.29 3.57 -11.19
N ASP A 243 -10.24 3.58 -12.12
CA ASP A 243 -10.06 2.92 -13.42
C ASP A 243 -8.90 3.54 -14.21
N ARG A 244 -8.76 4.87 -14.21
CA ARG A 244 -7.63 5.58 -14.84
C ARG A 244 -6.30 5.25 -14.19
N LEU A 245 -6.26 5.08 -12.86
CA LEU A 245 -5.07 4.71 -12.10
C LEU A 245 -4.76 3.20 -12.14
N GLY A 246 -5.65 2.38 -12.71
CA GLY A 246 -5.56 0.93 -12.68
C GLY A 246 -5.66 0.35 -11.25
N VAL A 247 -6.45 0.99 -10.39
CA VAL A 247 -6.64 0.61 -8.98
C VAL A 247 -7.93 -0.15 -8.79
N ARG A 248 -7.87 -1.24 -8.05
CA ARG A 248 -9.03 -2.08 -7.72
C ARG A 248 -8.95 -2.54 -6.28
N PHE A 249 -10.12 -2.76 -5.69
CA PHE A 249 -10.26 -3.26 -4.32
C PHE A 249 -11.08 -4.53 -4.28
N ASP A 250 -10.73 -5.42 -3.36
CA ASP A 250 -11.46 -6.65 -3.09
C ASP A 250 -12.53 -6.44 -2.02
N SER A 251 -12.40 -5.37 -1.21
CA SER A 251 -13.36 -5.01 -0.16
C SER A 251 -13.55 -3.50 -0.06
N TYR A 252 -14.81 -3.08 0.10
CA TYR A 252 -15.23 -1.71 0.41
C TYR A 252 -15.90 -1.64 1.80
N ALA A 253 -15.51 -2.54 2.72
CA ALA A 253 -15.99 -2.53 4.09
C ALA A 253 -15.43 -1.30 4.82
N GLY A 254 -16.25 -0.26 4.89
CA GLY A 254 -15.94 1.01 5.54
C GLY A 254 -16.34 1.02 7.01
N GLU A 255 -16.33 2.20 7.60
CA GLU A 255 -16.65 2.42 9.02
C GLU A 255 -18.03 1.88 9.39
N SER A 256 -19.06 2.07 8.52
CA SER A 256 -20.41 1.60 8.74
C SER A 256 -20.53 0.08 8.89
N PHE A 257 -19.65 -0.67 8.23
CA PHE A 257 -19.64 -2.13 8.29
C PHE A 257 -19.23 -2.67 9.66
N TYR A 258 -18.47 -1.90 10.43
CA TYR A 258 -17.96 -2.33 11.73
C TYR A 258 -18.78 -1.84 12.92
N GLU A 259 -19.86 -1.09 12.68
CA GLU A 259 -20.66 -0.46 13.73
C GLU A 259 -21.25 -1.47 14.72
N ASP A 260 -21.81 -2.57 14.22
CA ASP A 260 -22.38 -3.66 15.02
C ASP A 260 -21.31 -4.56 15.69
N LYS A 261 -20.04 -4.37 15.39
CA LYS A 261 -18.93 -5.21 15.87
C LYS A 261 -18.15 -4.56 17.02
N MET A 262 -18.33 -3.27 17.25
CA MET A 262 -17.62 -2.52 18.28
C MET A 262 -18.02 -2.94 19.69
N GLY A 263 -19.29 -3.29 19.91
CA GLY A 263 -19.78 -3.75 21.22
C GLY A 263 -18.99 -4.92 21.77
N ALA A 264 -18.76 -5.93 20.95
CA ALA A 264 -17.98 -7.11 21.33
C ALA A 264 -16.53 -6.78 21.72
N VAL A 265 -15.91 -5.79 21.04
CA VAL A 265 -14.55 -5.33 21.38
C VAL A 265 -14.52 -4.64 22.74
N ILE A 266 -15.50 -3.79 23.02
CA ILE A 266 -15.62 -3.09 24.30
C ILE A 266 -15.82 -4.09 25.43
N ASP A 267 -16.65 -5.11 25.22
CA ASP A 267 -16.89 -6.17 26.21
C ASP A 267 -15.63 -6.99 26.47
N GLU A 268 -14.88 -7.36 25.44
CA GLU A 268 -13.60 -8.06 25.56
C GLU A 268 -12.56 -7.21 26.33
N LEU A 269 -12.46 -5.91 26.04
CA LEU A 269 -11.58 -5.01 26.79
C LEU A 269 -11.97 -4.92 28.27
N ARG A 270 -13.28 -4.92 28.58
CA ARG A 270 -13.81 -4.89 29.95
C ARG A 270 -13.51 -6.20 30.68
N GLU A 271 -13.75 -7.33 30.05
CA GLU A 271 -13.47 -8.68 30.64
C GLU A 271 -12.00 -8.88 30.97
N LYS A 272 -11.12 -8.29 30.13
CA LYS A 272 -9.66 -8.32 30.35
C LYS A 272 -9.16 -7.28 31.35
N GLY A 273 -10.06 -6.47 31.92
CA GLY A 273 -9.71 -5.42 32.88
C GLY A 273 -8.83 -4.30 32.33
N LEU A 274 -8.89 -4.05 31.02
CA LEU A 274 -8.07 -3.05 30.34
C LEU A 274 -8.69 -1.66 30.33
N LEU A 275 -9.98 -1.53 30.68
CA LEU A 275 -10.71 -0.25 30.67
C LEU A 275 -10.59 0.50 32.00
N THR A 276 -10.31 1.78 31.88
CA THR A 276 -10.38 2.76 32.99
C THR A 276 -11.26 3.92 32.59
N VAL A 277 -11.76 4.68 33.59
CA VAL A 277 -12.58 5.89 33.34
C VAL A 277 -11.81 7.10 33.85
N ASP A 278 -11.59 8.08 32.96
CA ASP A 278 -11.05 9.40 33.31
C ASP A 278 -11.94 10.51 32.73
N LYS A 279 -12.34 11.45 33.57
CA LYS A 279 -13.20 12.60 33.19
C LYS A 279 -14.45 12.18 32.39
N GLY A 280 -15.02 11.03 32.72
CA GLY A 280 -16.19 10.48 32.09
C GLY A 280 -15.92 9.70 30.78
N ALA A 281 -14.74 9.75 30.21
CA ALA A 281 -14.36 8.96 29.04
C ALA A 281 -13.83 7.58 29.48
N THR A 282 -14.16 6.54 28.71
CA THR A 282 -13.60 5.18 28.91
C THR A 282 -12.40 5.02 28.00
N LEU A 283 -11.28 4.58 28.55
CA LEU A 283 -10.00 4.51 27.84
C LEU A 283 -9.16 3.30 28.28
N VAL A 284 -8.15 2.97 27.49
CA VAL A 284 -7.05 2.08 27.86
C VAL A 284 -5.85 2.94 28.24
N ASP A 285 -5.35 2.78 29.47
CA ASP A 285 -4.15 3.49 29.92
C ASP A 285 -2.90 2.89 29.25
N LEU A 286 -2.14 3.73 28.58
CA LEU A 286 -0.91 3.37 27.90
C LEU A 286 0.33 4.09 28.48
N SER A 287 0.21 4.70 29.66
CA SER A 287 1.28 5.45 30.32
C SER A 287 2.54 4.61 30.59
N ALA A 288 2.37 3.32 30.88
CA ALA A 288 3.48 2.37 31.04
C ALA A 288 4.31 2.14 29.76
N TYR A 289 3.83 2.63 28.62
CA TYR A 289 4.46 2.51 27.30
C TYR A 289 4.84 3.87 26.68
N ASP A 290 4.93 4.91 27.53
CA ASP A 290 5.23 6.29 27.11
C ASP A 290 4.27 6.85 26.05
N MET A 291 3.00 6.45 26.10
CA MET A 291 1.96 6.88 25.18
C MET A 291 0.78 7.51 25.93
N PRO A 292 0.12 8.52 25.33
CA PRO A 292 -1.18 8.99 25.82
C PRO A 292 -2.21 7.85 25.85
N PRO A 293 -3.26 7.95 26.69
CA PRO A 293 -4.30 6.94 26.75
C PRO A 293 -5.04 6.80 25.43
N CYS A 294 -5.46 5.57 25.10
CA CYS A 294 -6.30 5.30 23.95
C CYS A 294 -7.77 5.38 24.36
N ILE A 295 -8.48 6.39 23.86
CA ILE A 295 -9.90 6.60 24.20
C ILE A 295 -10.75 5.63 23.38
N ILE A 296 -11.57 4.84 24.09
CA ILE A 296 -12.49 3.83 23.54
C ILE A 296 -13.90 4.38 23.43
N LEU A 297 -14.41 5.04 24.51
CA LEU A 297 -15.70 5.70 24.54
C LEU A 297 -15.56 7.14 25.05
N ARG A 298 -16.27 8.04 24.43
CA ARG A 298 -16.40 9.43 24.93
C ARG A 298 -17.26 9.45 26.19
N SER A 299 -17.28 10.61 26.85
CA SER A 299 -18.11 10.83 28.05
C SER A 299 -19.62 10.74 27.78
N ASP A 300 -20.05 10.94 26.53
CA ASP A 300 -21.45 10.76 26.09
C ASP A 300 -21.75 9.31 25.66
N GLY A 301 -20.81 8.38 25.84
CA GLY A 301 -20.94 6.96 25.47
C GLY A 301 -20.69 6.66 23.98
N ALA A 302 -20.39 7.67 23.15
CA ALA A 302 -20.12 7.46 21.73
C ALA A 302 -18.77 6.78 21.54
N THR A 303 -18.69 5.86 20.58
CA THR A 303 -17.45 5.21 20.15
C THR A 303 -16.56 6.19 19.36
N LEU A 304 -15.25 5.91 19.35
CA LEU A 304 -14.27 6.67 18.59
C LEU A 304 -13.60 5.81 17.53
N TYR A 305 -12.74 6.45 16.71
CA TYR A 305 -11.99 5.78 15.64
C TYR A 305 -11.24 4.54 16.14
N ALA A 306 -10.58 4.61 17.30
CA ALA A 306 -9.82 3.50 17.86
C ALA A 306 -10.66 2.24 18.05
N THR A 307 -11.89 2.36 18.56
CA THR A 307 -12.79 1.22 18.80
C THR A 307 -13.18 0.54 17.49
N ARG A 308 -13.42 1.34 16.45
CA ARG A 308 -13.77 0.86 15.13
C ARG A 308 -12.59 0.15 14.45
N ASP A 309 -11.40 0.71 14.57
CA ASP A 309 -10.18 0.12 14.00
C ASP A 309 -9.82 -1.20 14.70
N LEU A 310 -10.02 -1.30 16.02
CA LEU A 310 -9.90 -2.55 16.76
C LEU A 310 -10.87 -3.61 16.22
N ALA A 311 -12.14 -3.24 16.02
CA ALA A 311 -13.14 -4.14 15.46
C ALA A 311 -12.79 -4.56 14.03
N ALA A 312 -12.29 -3.64 13.22
CA ALA A 312 -11.87 -3.90 11.85
C ALA A 312 -10.69 -4.88 11.79
N ALA A 313 -9.65 -4.68 12.60
CA ALA A 313 -8.48 -5.55 12.62
C ALA A 313 -8.82 -6.98 13.08
N ILE A 314 -9.61 -7.10 14.15
CA ILE A 314 -10.08 -8.39 14.67
C ILE A 314 -10.95 -9.12 13.63
N TYR A 315 -11.87 -8.40 12.98
CA TYR A 315 -12.70 -8.95 11.92
C TYR A 315 -11.84 -9.45 10.75
N ARG A 316 -10.89 -8.64 10.28
CA ARG A 316 -9.99 -8.97 9.17
C ARG A 316 -9.15 -10.20 9.49
N LYS A 317 -8.62 -10.31 10.72
CA LYS A 317 -7.87 -11.49 11.15
C LYS A 317 -8.74 -12.75 11.13
N LYS A 318 -9.96 -12.68 11.67
CA LYS A 318 -10.90 -13.80 11.65
C LYS A 318 -11.32 -14.21 10.26
N THR A 319 -11.58 -13.22 9.37
CA THR A 319 -12.14 -13.46 8.03
C THR A 319 -11.07 -13.89 7.04
N TYR A 320 -9.93 -13.22 7.03
CA TYR A 320 -8.90 -13.43 6.03
C TYR A 320 -7.74 -14.30 6.52
N ASN A 321 -7.61 -14.50 7.83
CA ASN A 321 -6.47 -15.21 8.43
C ASN A 321 -5.12 -14.77 7.83
N PHE A 322 -4.92 -13.45 7.72
CA PHE A 322 -3.75 -12.87 7.09
C PHE A 322 -2.43 -13.22 7.80
N VAL A 323 -1.34 -13.31 7.04
CA VAL A 323 0.04 -13.38 7.55
C VAL A 323 0.70 -12.00 7.60
N LYS A 324 0.11 -10.99 6.97
CA LYS A 324 0.51 -9.58 7.01
C LYS A 324 -0.71 -8.70 6.79
N SER A 325 -0.81 -7.58 7.52
CA SER A 325 -1.82 -6.53 7.33
C SER A 325 -1.13 -5.18 7.28
N LEU A 326 -1.21 -4.52 6.12
CA LEU A 326 -0.59 -3.23 5.86
C LEU A 326 -1.66 -2.13 5.89
N TYR A 327 -1.36 -1.06 6.61
CA TYR A 327 -2.20 0.14 6.70
C TYR A 327 -1.45 1.31 6.07
N VAL A 328 -1.83 1.68 4.84
CA VAL A 328 -1.14 2.73 4.07
C VAL A 328 -1.79 4.07 4.35
N VAL A 329 -1.34 4.72 5.41
CA VAL A 329 -1.94 5.94 5.99
C VAL A 329 -0.85 6.97 6.30
N ALA A 330 -1.19 8.27 6.16
CA ALA A 330 -0.24 9.36 6.36
C ALA A 330 0.36 9.39 7.78
N TYR A 331 1.59 9.88 7.90
CA TYR A 331 2.40 9.89 9.13
C TYR A 331 1.74 10.60 10.32
N GLN A 332 0.80 11.54 10.07
CA GLN A 332 0.06 12.19 11.14
C GLN A 332 -0.72 11.21 12.02
N GLN A 333 -1.01 10.02 11.51
CA GLN A 333 -1.69 8.96 12.26
C GLN A 333 -0.72 8.02 13.01
N ASN A 334 0.59 8.32 13.04
CA ASN A 334 1.60 7.49 13.71
C ASN A 334 1.24 7.17 15.17
N LEU A 335 0.78 8.17 15.94
CA LEU A 335 0.40 7.95 17.34
C LEU A 335 -0.82 7.04 17.45
N HIS A 336 -1.83 7.27 16.62
CA HIS A 336 -3.03 6.44 16.57
C HIS A 336 -2.69 4.97 16.30
N PHE A 337 -1.86 4.68 15.29
CA PHE A 337 -1.45 3.31 14.98
C PHE A 337 -0.62 2.68 16.09
N LYS A 338 0.27 3.44 16.75
CA LYS A 338 1.01 2.93 17.92
C LYS A 338 0.07 2.55 19.08
N GLN A 339 -0.91 3.40 19.38
CA GLN A 339 -1.91 3.12 20.41
C GLN A 339 -2.78 1.92 20.03
N PHE A 340 -3.31 1.90 18.83
CA PHE A 340 -4.16 0.87 18.28
C PHE A 340 -3.49 -0.53 18.32
N PHE A 341 -2.24 -0.64 17.81
CA PHE A 341 -1.50 -1.90 17.86
C PHE A 341 -1.16 -2.32 19.30
N LYS A 342 -0.84 -1.35 20.18
CA LYS A 342 -0.57 -1.67 21.59
C LYS A 342 -1.83 -2.18 22.30
N VAL A 343 -3.00 -1.61 22.03
CA VAL A 343 -4.26 -2.12 22.61
C VAL A 343 -4.55 -3.54 22.13
N LEU A 344 -4.37 -3.85 20.84
CA LEU A 344 -4.50 -5.22 20.32
C LEU A 344 -3.54 -6.20 20.99
N GLU A 345 -2.29 -5.78 21.24
CA GLU A 345 -1.29 -6.58 21.94
C GLU A 345 -1.72 -6.86 23.39
N LEU A 346 -2.19 -5.84 24.12
CA LEU A 346 -2.71 -5.97 25.48
C LEU A 346 -3.96 -6.85 25.56
N MET A 347 -4.75 -6.89 24.49
CA MET A 347 -5.86 -7.85 24.34
C MET A 347 -5.37 -9.29 24.14
N GLY A 348 -4.06 -9.54 24.02
CA GLY A 348 -3.46 -10.86 23.82
C GLY A 348 -3.46 -11.34 22.37
N ASN A 349 -3.50 -10.44 21.42
CA ASN A 349 -3.46 -10.78 19.99
C ASN A 349 -2.02 -10.87 19.47
N ASP A 350 -1.41 -12.06 19.49
CA ASP A 350 -0.03 -12.30 19.02
C ASP A 350 0.21 -11.94 17.55
N TRP A 351 -0.84 -11.92 16.74
CA TRP A 351 -0.77 -11.59 15.32
C TRP A 351 -0.58 -10.09 15.03
N VAL A 352 -0.61 -9.25 16.05
CA VAL A 352 -0.37 -7.79 15.89
C VAL A 352 1.01 -7.49 15.33
N LYS A 353 1.98 -8.36 15.60
CA LYS A 353 3.33 -8.29 15.00
C LYS A 353 3.34 -8.37 13.48
N ASP A 354 2.27 -8.91 12.90
CA ASP A 354 2.07 -9.03 11.46
C ASP A 354 1.36 -7.80 10.87
N CYS A 355 0.98 -6.83 11.72
CA CYS A 355 0.37 -5.55 11.32
C CYS A 355 1.45 -4.47 11.18
N GLU A 356 1.34 -3.64 10.14
CA GLU A 356 2.31 -2.59 9.86
C GLU A 356 1.64 -1.31 9.38
N HIS A 357 1.99 -0.17 9.96
CA HIS A 357 1.63 1.13 9.47
C HIS A 357 2.67 1.59 8.46
N VAL A 358 2.31 1.52 7.18
CA VAL A 358 3.11 2.04 6.07
C VAL A 358 2.83 3.54 5.95
N ASN A 359 3.60 4.33 6.68
CA ASN A 359 3.40 5.78 6.70
C ASN A 359 4.09 6.48 5.53
N PHE A 360 3.55 7.62 5.14
CA PHE A 360 4.08 8.47 4.07
C PHE A 360 3.89 9.95 4.41
N GLY A 361 4.65 10.82 3.73
CA GLY A 361 4.53 12.27 3.84
C GLY A 361 3.28 12.82 3.15
N MET A 362 2.78 13.96 3.65
CA MET A 362 1.65 14.65 3.03
C MET A 362 2.08 15.40 1.77
N VAL A 363 1.18 15.43 0.78
CA VAL A 363 1.29 16.38 -0.32
C VAL A 363 0.90 17.77 0.20
N SER A 364 1.82 18.71 0.11
CA SER A 364 1.59 20.12 0.44
C SER A 364 1.68 20.97 -0.84
N MET A 365 0.96 22.08 -0.85
CA MET A 365 1.05 23.09 -1.90
C MET A 365 1.93 24.26 -1.40
N GLU A 366 2.55 24.98 -2.32
CA GLU A 366 3.33 26.19 -1.98
C GLU A 366 2.50 27.23 -1.24
N GLU A 367 1.19 27.31 -1.50
CA GLU A 367 0.26 28.27 -0.93
C GLU A 367 -0.47 27.81 0.34
N GLY A 368 -0.06 26.66 0.95
CA GLY A 368 -0.64 26.18 2.21
C GLY A 368 -1.21 24.77 2.17
N THR A 369 -1.90 24.36 3.25
CA THR A 369 -2.49 23.03 3.41
C THR A 369 -3.82 22.90 2.66
N LEU A 370 -4.02 21.73 2.00
CA LEU A 370 -5.30 21.36 1.41
C LEU A 370 -6.40 21.34 2.49
N SER A 371 -7.47 22.10 2.30
CA SER A 371 -8.60 22.14 3.21
C SER A 371 -9.93 21.97 2.48
N THR A 372 -10.57 20.83 2.71
CA THR A 372 -11.92 20.55 2.18
C THR A 372 -13.02 21.40 2.79
N ARG A 373 -12.78 21.98 3.99
CA ARG A 373 -13.76 22.82 4.69
C ARG A 373 -13.88 24.24 4.10
N HIS A 374 -12.81 24.74 3.48
CA HIS A 374 -12.74 26.10 2.91
C HIS A 374 -12.74 26.10 1.37
N GLY A 375 -13.03 24.97 0.72
CA GLY A 375 -13.14 24.90 -0.73
C GLY A 375 -11.81 24.88 -1.50
N ASN A 376 -10.65 25.00 -0.83
CA ASN A 376 -9.31 24.90 -1.44
C ASN A 376 -8.94 23.43 -1.65
N VAL A 377 -9.48 22.83 -2.73
CA VAL A 377 -9.28 21.42 -3.05
C VAL A 377 -8.81 21.29 -4.49
N VAL A 378 -7.68 20.60 -4.67
CA VAL A 378 -7.21 20.17 -5.98
C VAL A 378 -7.73 18.76 -6.24
N TYR A 379 -8.71 18.64 -7.12
CA TYR A 379 -9.26 17.33 -7.49
C TYR A 379 -8.20 16.48 -8.19
N LEU A 380 -8.11 15.22 -7.82
CA LEU A 380 -7.14 14.32 -8.47
C LEU A 380 -7.43 14.13 -9.96
N GLU A 381 -8.69 14.12 -10.35
CA GLU A 381 -9.11 14.07 -11.75
C GLU A 381 -8.50 15.23 -12.56
N ASP A 382 -8.59 16.46 -12.05
CA ASP A 382 -8.06 17.64 -12.72
C ASP A 382 -6.52 17.56 -12.89
N VAL A 383 -5.81 16.98 -11.92
CA VAL A 383 -4.36 16.74 -12.00
C VAL A 383 -4.02 15.73 -13.10
N LEU A 384 -4.78 14.63 -13.16
CA LEU A 384 -4.61 13.62 -14.18
C LEU A 384 -4.89 14.19 -15.59
N ASP A 385 -5.95 15.01 -15.74
CA ASP A 385 -6.30 15.65 -17.00
C ASP A 385 -5.19 16.59 -17.46
N ALA A 386 -4.67 17.43 -16.58
CA ALA A 386 -3.57 18.34 -16.90
C ALA A 386 -2.29 17.59 -17.29
N ALA A 387 -1.99 16.45 -16.64
CA ALA A 387 -0.84 15.64 -16.99
C ALA A 387 -0.98 14.97 -18.37
N VAL A 388 -2.17 14.45 -18.68
CA VAL A 388 -2.48 13.86 -20.00
C VAL A 388 -2.42 14.91 -21.08
N GLU A 389 -3.03 16.09 -20.89
CA GLU A 389 -2.98 17.20 -21.84
C GLU A 389 -1.53 17.66 -22.12
N LYS A 390 -0.73 17.82 -21.06
CA LYS A 390 0.69 18.19 -21.18
C LYS A 390 1.48 17.15 -21.97
N THR A 391 1.23 15.87 -21.70
CA THR A 391 1.89 14.77 -22.42
C THR A 391 1.48 14.75 -23.89
N GLY A 392 0.19 14.96 -24.20
CA GLY A 392 -0.30 15.06 -25.57
C GLY A 392 0.39 16.18 -26.37
N LYS A 393 0.57 17.37 -25.77
CA LYS A 393 1.30 18.47 -26.38
C LYS A 393 2.76 18.11 -26.68
N ILE A 394 3.43 17.42 -25.78
CA ILE A 394 4.82 16.96 -25.97
C ILE A 394 4.90 15.93 -27.11
N ILE A 395 3.93 15.01 -27.20
CA ILE A 395 3.87 14.01 -28.26
C ILE A 395 3.64 14.71 -29.61
N GLU A 396 2.73 15.67 -29.68
CA GLU A 396 2.45 16.41 -30.92
C GLU A 396 3.67 17.18 -31.43
N GLU A 397 4.47 17.75 -30.51
CA GLU A 397 5.70 18.48 -30.85
C GLU A 397 6.84 17.54 -31.27
N LYS A 398 7.04 16.42 -30.57
CA LYS A 398 8.24 15.58 -30.75
C LYS A 398 8.02 14.36 -31.65
N SER A 399 6.80 13.89 -31.74
CA SER A 399 6.44 12.65 -32.45
C SER A 399 5.04 12.79 -33.10
N PRO A 400 4.83 13.74 -34.01
CA PRO A 400 3.53 14.04 -34.59
C PRO A 400 2.90 12.86 -35.35
N ASP A 401 3.71 11.93 -35.84
CA ASP A 401 3.26 10.74 -36.58
C ASP A 401 3.07 9.48 -35.71
N LEU A 402 3.16 9.62 -34.36
CA LEU A 402 2.96 8.49 -33.47
C LEU A 402 1.52 7.95 -33.59
N PRO A 403 1.31 6.66 -33.88
CA PRO A 403 -0.02 6.06 -33.81
C PRO A 403 -0.53 6.07 -32.36
N ASP A 404 -1.85 6.09 -32.19
CA ASP A 404 -2.52 5.98 -30.88
C ASP A 404 -2.08 7.04 -29.84
N LYS A 405 -1.81 8.28 -30.30
CA LYS A 405 -1.30 9.40 -29.48
C LYS A 405 -2.09 9.61 -28.20
N ASP A 406 -3.42 9.53 -28.26
CA ASP A 406 -4.28 9.78 -27.12
C ASP A 406 -4.13 8.69 -26.06
N GLU A 407 -4.03 7.43 -26.45
CA GLU A 407 -3.76 6.31 -25.52
C GLU A 407 -2.37 6.44 -24.90
N VAL A 408 -1.36 6.77 -25.70
CA VAL A 408 0.01 6.98 -25.21
C VAL A 408 0.06 8.18 -24.27
N ALA A 409 -0.61 9.28 -24.60
CA ALA A 409 -0.69 10.47 -23.74
C ALA A 409 -1.36 10.15 -22.40
N ALA A 410 -2.45 9.38 -22.42
CA ALA A 410 -3.15 8.94 -21.21
C ALA A 410 -2.25 8.03 -20.34
N ALA A 411 -1.63 7.02 -20.93
CA ALA A 411 -0.77 6.08 -20.20
C ALA A 411 0.45 6.78 -19.57
N VAL A 412 1.15 7.62 -20.36
CA VAL A 412 2.36 8.34 -19.90
C VAL A 412 2.01 9.44 -18.91
N GLY A 413 0.94 10.21 -19.16
CA GLY A 413 0.51 11.30 -18.27
C GLY A 413 0.10 10.77 -16.89
N VAL A 414 -0.75 9.76 -16.83
CA VAL A 414 -1.16 9.11 -15.59
C VAL A 414 0.04 8.43 -14.90
N GLY A 415 0.86 7.71 -15.68
CA GLY A 415 2.06 7.06 -15.18
C GLY A 415 3.06 8.04 -14.54
N ALA A 416 3.24 9.23 -15.13
CA ALA A 416 4.11 10.27 -14.58
C ALA A 416 3.60 10.80 -13.22
N VAL A 417 2.29 10.98 -13.06
CA VAL A 417 1.67 11.42 -11.79
C VAL A 417 1.89 10.36 -10.71
N VAL A 418 1.62 9.09 -11.01
CA VAL A 418 1.84 7.98 -10.06
C VAL A 418 3.32 7.84 -9.71
N TRP A 419 4.21 7.89 -10.71
CA TRP A 419 5.64 7.77 -10.51
C TRP A 419 6.22 8.88 -9.65
N SER A 420 5.83 10.14 -9.91
CA SER A 420 6.24 11.28 -9.09
C SER A 420 5.84 11.10 -7.63
N CYS A 421 4.64 10.59 -7.37
CA CYS A 421 4.17 10.31 -6.03
C CYS A 421 5.03 9.26 -5.33
N LEU A 422 5.37 8.16 -6.00
CA LEU A 422 6.19 7.09 -5.44
C LEU A 422 7.63 7.54 -5.15
N LEU A 423 8.19 8.42 -5.99
CA LEU A 423 9.54 8.96 -5.80
C LEU A 423 9.65 9.87 -4.58
N TYR A 424 8.67 10.76 -4.36
CA TYR A 424 8.71 11.75 -3.27
C TYR A 424 8.27 11.20 -1.92
N THR A 425 7.52 10.12 -1.90
CA THR A 425 6.98 9.56 -0.66
C THR A 425 7.78 8.39 -0.11
N SER A 426 8.67 7.80 -0.93
CA SER A 426 9.56 6.71 -0.50
C SER A 426 10.96 7.25 -0.21
N PRO A 427 11.59 6.88 0.93
CA PRO A 427 12.97 7.28 1.20
C PRO A 427 13.88 6.69 0.13
N SER A 428 14.53 7.55 -0.64
CA SER A 428 15.53 7.17 -1.63
C SER A 428 16.78 6.60 -0.94
N PRO A 429 17.48 5.60 -1.52
CA PRO A 429 18.80 5.20 -1.03
C PRO A 429 19.78 6.36 -0.93
N ARG A 430 19.61 7.44 -1.71
CA ARG A 430 20.42 8.68 -1.65
C ARG A 430 20.10 9.52 -0.41
N ASP A 431 18.91 9.44 0.15
CA ASP A 431 18.51 10.21 1.34
C ASP A 431 19.10 9.63 2.63
N ARG A 432 19.64 8.41 2.59
CA ARG A 432 20.35 7.77 3.71
C ARG A 432 21.80 8.22 3.85
N SER A 433 22.33 9.00 2.90
CA SER A 433 23.73 9.47 2.91
C SER A 433 23.92 10.84 3.53
N VAL A 434 22.89 11.44 4.13
CA VAL A 434 22.90 12.80 4.73
C VAL A 434 22.48 12.75 6.22
N SER A 435 22.84 11.67 6.92
CA SER A 435 22.72 11.63 8.39
C SER A 435 24.04 11.24 9.03
#